data_e04fbc2db247452450dfeb8f053b0cf5
#
_entry.id   e04fbc2db247452450dfeb8f053b0cf5
#
_cell.length_a   1.000
_cell.length_b   1.000
_cell.length_c   1.000
_cell.angle_alpha   90.00
_cell.angle_beta   90.00
_cell.angle_gamma   90.00
#
_symmetry.space_group_name_H-M   'P 1'
#
loop_
_entity.id
_entity.type
_entity.pdbx_description
1 polymer ?
#
loop_
_entity_poly.entity_id
_entity_poly.type
_entity_poly.pdbx_seq_one_letter_code
_entity_poly.pdbx_strand_id
1 'polypeptide(L)'
;IEGDFQGRMDLRNWTVVTIDGEDAKDLDDGISLTKDGNIYHLGVHIADVSNYVQGGSALDREALRRGTSVYLVDRVIPMLPKRLSNGICSLNQGEDRLALSCLMDIDAQGNVISHKIAETVICVDRRMTYTAVKKILEGDADLRREYQDFVPLFHHMKDLSAILRKKRSNRGSIDFDFPESKVYLDEMGRTVEIKAYEQNVATKIIEDFMLLANETVAKEYCEREIPFLYRTHENPDSDKMEKVLTFIRNQDIPVHKSHEEITPLEVQEILNEIEGEPTEPLISRLLLRSMKQARYTTGCSGHFGLAAKHYCHFTSPIRRYPDLQIHRIIKETIRGRMNQEKKMYYAQILGDVADKTSALERRAEEVERETVKLKKAEYMETRLGQNYEGIISG
;
A
#
# COMPACT_ATOMS: atom_id res chain seq x y z
N ILE A 1 -7.48 6.31 27.63
CA ILE A 1 -6.34 6.54 26.72
C ILE A 1 -5.06 6.73 27.50
N GLU A 2 -5.01 7.55 28.54
CA GLU A 2 -3.76 7.75 29.31
C GLU A 2 -3.19 6.45 29.93
N GLY A 3 -4.05 5.55 30.38
CA GLY A 3 -3.63 4.23 30.87
C GLY A 3 -3.04 3.33 29.79
N ASP A 4 -3.34 3.59 28.53
CA ASP A 4 -2.83 2.80 27.39
C ASP A 4 -1.42 3.23 26.96
N PHE A 5 -0.88 4.32 27.51
CA PHE A 5 0.49 4.79 27.20
C PHE A 5 1.56 4.02 27.95
N GLN A 6 1.20 3.37 29.05
CA GLN A 6 2.16 2.65 29.89
C GLN A 6 2.85 1.51 29.12
N GLY A 7 4.18 1.49 29.22
CA GLY A 7 5.02 0.47 28.57
C GLY A 7 5.30 0.72 27.08
N ARG A 8 4.75 1.78 26.50
CA ARG A 8 5.02 2.19 25.13
C ARG A 8 6.22 3.13 25.02
N MET A 9 6.89 3.09 23.89
CA MET A 9 7.94 4.05 23.58
C MET A 9 7.28 5.42 23.27
N ASP A 10 7.68 6.44 24.00
CA ASP A 10 7.17 7.80 23.80
C ASP A 10 7.94 8.52 22.68
N LEU A 11 7.28 8.74 21.56
CA LEU A 11 7.80 9.43 20.38
C LEU A 11 7.06 10.74 20.11
N ARG A 12 6.32 11.28 21.07
CA ARG A 12 5.53 12.52 20.90
C ARG A 12 6.37 13.75 20.62
N ASN A 13 7.65 13.72 20.93
CA ASN A 13 8.62 14.76 20.61
C ASN A 13 9.34 14.59 19.26
N TRP A 14 9.02 13.51 18.52
CA TRP A 14 9.52 13.33 17.15
C TRP A 14 8.68 14.12 16.18
N THR A 15 9.32 14.63 15.13
CA THR A 15 8.59 15.26 14.01
C THR A 15 7.91 14.18 13.18
N VAL A 16 6.58 14.14 13.25
CA VAL A 16 5.76 13.17 12.51
C VAL A 16 4.76 13.92 11.63
N VAL A 17 4.65 13.53 10.38
CA VAL A 17 3.66 14.05 9.44
C VAL A 17 2.83 12.93 8.84
N THR A 18 1.58 13.22 8.48
CA THR A 18 0.78 12.37 7.60
C THR A 18 0.69 13.02 6.24
N ILE A 19 0.68 12.22 5.16
CA ILE A 19 0.56 12.71 3.78
C ILE A 19 -0.48 11.85 3.07
N ASP A 20 -1.63 12.43 2.79
CA ASP A 20 -2.82 11.73 2.28
C ASP A 20 -3.56 12.57 1.24
N GLY A 21 -4.63 12.02 0.67
CA GLY A 21 -5.57 12.80 -0.14
C GLY A 21 -6.31 13.84 0.70
N GLU A 22 -6.80 14.89 0.04
CA GLU A 22 -7.49 16.01 0.68
C GLU A 22 -8.70 15.57 1.50
N ASP A 23 -9.44 14.58 1.02
CA ASP A 23 -10.69 14.08 1.60
C ASP A 23 -10.49 12.92 2.61
N ALA A 24 -9.26 12.46 2.81
CA ALA A 24 -8.96 11.36 3.72
C ALA A 24 -9.29 11.73 5.17
N LYS A 25 -9.93 10.80 5.89
CA LYS A 25 -10.31 10.98 7.30
C LYS A 25 -9.80 9.85 8.20
N ASP A 26 -9.48 8.72 7.61
CA ASP A 26 -8.96 7.49 8.21
C ASP A 26 -7.46 7.39 7.97
N LEU A 27 -6.69 8.17 8.71
CA LEU A 27 -5.25 8.29 8.55
C LEU A 27 -4.56 7.12 9.26
N ASP A 28 -4.15 6.11 8.48
CA ASP A 28 -3.51 4.90 8.97
C ASP A 28 -2.03 5.09 9.33
N ASP A 29 -1.32 5.94 8.59
CA ASP A 29 0.14 6.03 8.62
C ASP A 29 0.66 7.45 8.85
N GLY A 30 1.69 7.53 9.69
CA GLY A 30 2.49 8.71 9.91
C GLY A 30 3.97 8.42 9.65
N ILE A 31 4.70 9.42 9.19
CA ILE A 31 6.10 9.30 8.82
C ILE A 31 6.96 10.24 9.65
N SER A 32 8.05 9.70 10.20
CA SER A 32 9.18 10.47 10.71
C SER A 32 10.44 10.11 9.93
N LEU A 33 11.28 11.10 9.64
CA LEU A 33 12.53 10.87 8.93
C LEU A 33 13.59 11.87 9.39
N THR A 34 14.73 11.36 9.80
CA THR A 34 15.95 12.13 10.02
C THR A 34 17.09 11.52 9.22
N LYS A 35 18.12 12.30 8.99
CA LYS A 35 19.32 11.87 8.27
C LYS A 35 20.55 12.25 9.08
N ASP A 36 21.41 11.27 9.36
CA ASP A 36 22.71 11.48 9.97
C ASP A 36 23.81 10.93 9.08
N GLY A 37 24.63 11.82 8.52
CA GLY A 37 25.58 11.45 7.47
C GLY A 37 24.90 10.78 6.27
N ASN A 38 25.22 9.52 6.03
CA ASN A 38 24.66 8.70 4.96
C ASN A 38 23.54 7.74 5.41
N ILE A 39 23.14 7.81 6.68
CA ILE A 39 22.10 6.95 7.25
C ILE A 39 20.80 7.73 7.37
N TYR A 40 19.73 7.15 6.86
CA TYR A 40 18.36 7.61 7.06
C TYR A 40 17.71 6.84 8.20
N HIS A 41 17.09 7.56 9.14
CA HIS A 41 16.29 7.00 10.22
C HIS A 41 14.82 7.22 9.87
N LEU A 42 14.20 6.19 9.30
CA LEU A 42 12.80 6.23 8.87
C LEU A 42 11.90 5.58 9.91
N GLY A 43 10.91 6.31 10.38
CA GLY A 43 9.82 5.78 11.18
C GLY A 43 8.53 5.69 10.35
N VAL A 44 7.96 4.52 10.25
CA VAL A 44 6.62 4.27 9.71
C VAL A 44 5.72 3.92 10.88
N HIS A 45 4.84 4.86 11.24
CA HIS A 45 3.98 4.79 12.42
C HIS A 45 2.57 4.45 11.98
N ILE A 46 2.07 3.28 12.38
CA ILE A 46 0.76 2.79 11.95
C ILE A 46 -0.21 2.84 13.13
N ALA A 47 -1.40 3.36 12.88
CA ALA A 47 -2.48 3.43 13.87
C ALA A 47 -2.67 2.08 14.58
N ASP A 48 -2.59 2.05 15.90
CA ASP A 48 -2.73 0.82 16.70
C ASP A 48 -4.20 0.45 16.91
N VAL A 49 -4.85 0.06 15.82
CA VAL A 49 -6.25 -0.36 15.81
C VAL A 49 -6.48 -1.56 16.73
N SER A 50 -5.50 -2.45 16.82
CA SER A 50 -5.59 -3.67 17.64
C SER A 50 -5.72 -3.40 19.14
N ASN A 51 -5.39 -2.18 19.60
CA ASN A 51 -5.64 -1.76 20.97
C ASN A 51 -7.14 -1.65 21.28
N TYR A 52 -7.91 -1.23 20.31
CA TYR A 52 -9.35 -0.98 20.45
C TYR A 52 -10.22 -2.12 19.94
N VAL A 53 -9.76 -2.85 18.93
CA VAL A 53 -10.45 -3.98 18.32
C VAL A 53 -9.81 -5.28 18.77
N GLN A 54 -10.20 -5.72 19.96
CA GLN A 54 -9.67 -6.94 20.57
C GLN A 54 -10.16 -8.19 19.85
N GLY A 55 -9.29 -9.19 19.71
CA GLY A 55 -9.61 -10.47 19.07
C GLY A 55 -10.82 -11.15 19.72
N GLY A 56 -11.77 -11.65 18.92
CA GLY A 56 -12.99 -12.30 19.39
C GLY A 56 -14.08 -11.37 19.91
N SER A 57 -13.85 -10.05 19.93
CA SER A 57 -14.88 -9.07 20.30
C SER A 57 -15.98 -8.94 19.22
N ALA A 58 -17.07 -8.25 19.55
CA ALA A 58 -18.11 -7.95 18.56
C ALA A 58 -17.59 -7.09 17.39
N LEU A 59 -16.70 -6.13 17.70
CA LEU A 59 -16.01 -5.32 16.68
C LEU A 59 -15.11 -6.18 15.78
N ASP A 60 -14.36 -7.11 16.35
CA ASP A 60 -13.50 -8.01 15.60
C ASP A 60 -14.28 -8.92 14.66
N ARG A 61 -15.38 -9.52 15.16
CA ARG A 61 -16.25 -10.36 14.32
C ARG A 61 -16.84 -9.59 13.15
N GLU A 62 -17.27 -8.34 13.38
CA GLU A 62 -17.82 -7.49 12.32
C GLU A 62 -16.72 -7.06 11.34
N ALA A 63 -15.53 -6.68 11.83
CA ALA A 63 -14.39 -6.34 10.98
C ALA A 63 -13.98 -7.51 10.08
N LEU A 64 -13.91 -8.74 10.61
CA LEU A 64 -13.63 -9.94 9.83
C LEU A 64 -14.76 -10.27 8.84
N ARG A 65 -16.03 -10.02 9.20
CA ARG A 65 -17.17 -10.20 8.30
C ARG A 65 -17.08 -9.27 7.08
N ARG A 66 -16.60 -8.04 7.27
CA ARG A 66 -16.38 -7.06 6.20
C ARG A 66 -15.09 -7.32 5.45
N GLY A 67 -14.02 -7.69 6.14
CA GLY A 67 -12.69 -7.99 5.63
C GLY A 67 -11.88 -6.79 5.15
N THR A 68 -12.54 -5.81 4.56
CA THR A 68 -11.95 -4.58 4.03
C THR A 68 -13.00 -3.45 4.00
N SER A 69 -12.54 -2.20 4.01
CA SER A 69 -13.37 -1.06 3.61
C SER A 69 -13.62 -1.10 2.10
N VAL A 70 -14.76 -0.56 1.65
CA VAL A 70 -15.13 -0.49 0.23
C VAL A 70 -15.24 0.98 -0.17
N TYR A 71 -14.48 1.39 -1.19
CA TYR A 71 -14.37 2.76 -1.66
C TYR A 71 -15.20 2.97 -2.93
N LEU A 72 -16.46 3.35 -2.76
CA LEU A 72 -17.34 3.70 -3.87
C LEU A 72 -17.04 5.12 -4.36
N VAL A 73 -17.55 5.48 -5.53
CA VAL A 73 -17.30 6.80 -6.13
C VAL A 73 -17.75 7.95 -5.24
N ASP A 74 -18.88 7.78 -4.53
CA ASP A 74 -19.53 8.82 -3.72
C ASP A 74 -19.38 8.63 -2.21
N ARG A 75 -18.93 7.46 -1.73
CA ARG A 75 -18.87 7.12 -0.32
C ARG A 75 -17.91 5.99 -0.01
N VAL A 76 -17.54 5.89 1.27
CA VAL A 76 -16.80 4.76 1.82
C VAL A 76 -17.72 3.94 2.72
N ILE A 77 -17.73 2.62 2.51
CA ILE A 77 -18.31 1.66 3.45
C ILE A 77 -17.16 1.15 4.32
N PRO A 78 -17.01 1.66 5.54
CA PRO A 78 -15.83 1.37 6.34
C PRO A 78 -15.87 -0.02 6.96
N MET A 79 -14.71 -0.64 7.12
CA MET A 79 -14.54 -1.89 7.86
C MET A 79 -14.87 -1.71 9.36
N LEU A 80 -14.49 -0.57 9.91
CA LEU A 80 -14.70 -0.21 11.31
C LEU A 80 -15.72 0.93 11.46
N PRO A 81 -16.40 1.05 12.61
CA PRO A 81 -17.24 2.21 12.90
C PRO A 81 -16.46 3.52 12.76
N LYS A 82 -17.07 4.57 12.21
CA LYS A 82 -16.42 5.87 11.96
C LYS A 82 -15.81 6.52 13.22
N ARG A 83 -16.35 6.23 14.41
CA ARG A 83 -15.76 6.70 15.68
C ARG A 83 -14.37 6.11 15.92
N LEU A 84 -14.08 4.93 15.37
CA LEU A 84 -12.75 4.33 15.39
C LEU A 84 -11.94 4.80 14.18
N SER A 85 -12.43 4.56 12.96
CA SER A 85 -11.68 4.79 11.73
C SER A 85 -11.29 6.25 11.50
N ASN A 86 -12.18 7.19 11.80
CA ASN A 86 -11.94 8.63 11.58
C ASN A 86 -11.60 9.37 12.90
N GLY A 87 -11.84 8.70 14.04
CA GLY A 87 -11.67 9.26 15.38
C GLY A 87 -10.41 8.76 16.07
N ILE A 88 -10.59 7.89 17.08
CA ILE A 88 -9.53 7.52 18.01
C ILE A 88 -8.36 6.75 17.36
N CYS A 89 -8.60 6.01 16.28
CA CYS A 89 -7.55 5.31 15.54
C CYS A 89 -6.82 6.22 14.54
N SER A 90 -7.55 7.16 13.91
CA SER A 90 -6.96 8.04 12.90
C SER A 90 -5.85 8.91 13.49
N LEU A 91 -4.70 8.98 12.82
CA LEU A 91 -3.54 9.76 13.24
C LEU A 91 -3.75 11.26 13.00
N ASN A 92 -4.75 11.82 13.70
CA ASN A 92 -5.13 13.22 13.56
C ASN A 92 -4.04 14.15 14.11
N GLN A 93 -3.85 15.28 13.43
CA GLN A 93 -2.86 16.30 13.82
C GLN A 93 -3.11 16.85 15.22
N GLY A 94 -2.05 16.96 16.02
CA GLY A 94 -2.06 17.57 17.33
C GLY A 94 -2.68 16.70 18.44
N GLU A 95 -3.00 15.46 18.15
CA GLU A 95 -3.56 14.52 19.11
C GLU A 95 -2.58 13.37 19.41
N ASP A 96 -2.45 13.03 20.69
CA ASP A 96 -1.69 11.86 21.12
C ASP A 96 -2.39 10.59 20.61
N ARG A 97 -1.64 9.74 19.89
CA ARG A 97 -2.16 8.51 19.27
C ARG A 97 -1.29 7.32 19.57
N LEU A 98 -1.93 6.19 19.79
CA LEU A 98 -1.27 4.91 19.88
C LEU A 98 -0.90 4.43 18.48
N ALA A 99 0.34 3.99 18.32
CA ALA A 99 0.83 3.45 17.07
C ALA A 99 1.62 2.15 17.28
N LEU A 100 1.69 1.36 16.23
CA LEU A 100 2.66 0.29 16.06
C LEU A 100 3.66 0.77 15.00
N SER A 101 4.89 1.00 15.41
CA SER A 101 5.90 1.67 14.60
C SER A 101 6.96 0.70 14.12
N CYS A 102 7.31 0.80 12.83
CA CYS A 102 8.47 0.17 12.24
C CYS A 102 9.55 1.24 12.06
N LEU A 103 10.59 1.17 12.89
CA LEU A 103 11.71 2.10 12.89
C LEU A 103 12.87 1.44 12.15
N MET A 104 13.39 2.08 11.11
CA MET A 104 14.38 1.50 10.21
C MET A 104 15.57 2.44 10.02
N ASP A 105 16.79 1.92 10.14
CA ASP A 105 18.00 2.59 9.74
C ASP A 105 18.37 2.11 8.33
N ILE A 106 18.53 3.04 7.41
CA ILE A 106 18.69 2.76 5.98
C ILE A 106 19.97 3.41 5.48
N ASP A 107 20.82 2.63 4.82
CA ASP A 107 22.05 3.15 4.22
C ASP A 107 21.81 3.90 2.90
N ALA A 108 22.88 4.48 2.35
CA ALA A 108 22.82 5.23 1.10
C ALA A 108 22.45 4.38 -0.14
N GLN A 109 22.51 3.06 -0.03
CA GLN A 109 22.09 2.10 -1.06
C GLN A 109 20.65 1.61 -0.90
N GLY A 110 19.96 2.09 0.15
CA GLY A 110 18.59 1.69 0.43
C GLY A 110 18.45 0.36 1.17
N ASN A 111 19.52 -0.12 1.80
CA ASN A 111 19.46 -1.34 2.63
C ASN A 111 19.03 -0.97 4.05
N VAL A 112 18.09 -1.74 4.58
CA VAL A 112 17.74 -1.67 6.01
C VAL A 112 18.85 -2.39 6.79
N ILE A 113 19.69 -1.61 7.47
CA ILE A 113 20.83 -2.12 8.24
C ILE A 113 20.45 -2.52 9.66
N SER A 114 19.41 -1.90 10.21
CA SER A 114 18.76 -2.28 11.46
C SER A 114 17.31 -1.85 11.48
N HIS A 115 16.49 -2.52 12.25
CA HIS A 115 15.10 -2.11 12.45
C HIS A 115 14.59 -2.52 13.83
N LYS A 116 13.53 -1.86 14.26
CA LYS A 116 12.80 -2.17 15.49
C LYS A 116 11.31 -1.96 15.25
N ILE A 117 10.51 -2.95 15.61
CA ILE A 117 9.06 -2.84 15.67
C ILE A 117 8.66 -2.62 17.13
N ALA A 118 7.92 -1.57 17.41
CA ALA A 118 7.59 -1.18 18.79
C ALA A 118 6.18 -0.60 18.91
N GLU A 119 5.55 -0.84 20.05
CA GLU A 119 4.35 -0.12 20.47
C GLU A 119 4.77 1.29 20.91
N THR A 120 4.18 2.32 20.33
CA THR A 120 4.57 3.71 20.52
C THR A 120 3.40 4.61 20.85
N VAL A 121 3.71 5.80 21.37
CA VAL A 121 2.79 6.95 21.41
C VAL A 121 3.41 8.04 20.56
N ILE A 122 2.63 8.58 19.64
CA ILE A 122 3.05 9.65 18.72
C ILE A 122 2.08 10.84 18.79
N CYS A 123 2.53 11.99 18.34
CA CYS A 123 1.69 13.15 18.07
C CYS A 123 2.04 13.68 16.68
N VAL A 124 1.07 13.73 15.78
CA VAL A 124 1.31 14.22 14.42
C VAL A 124 1.41 15.74 14.43
N ASP A 125 2.54 16.29 13.97
CA ASP A 125 2.79 17.74 13.91
C ASP A 125 2.01 18.42 12.80
N ARG A 126 1.93 17.76 11.63
CA ARG A 126 1.23 18.28 10.46
C ARG A 126 0.54 17.19 9.67
N ARG A 127 -0.72 17.45 9.32
CA ARG A 127 -1.41 16.74 8.27
C ARG A 127 -1.13 17.43 6.95
N MET A 128 -0.42 16.73 6.05
CA MET A 128 -0.13 17.20 4.71
C MET A 128 -1.04 16.52 3.69
N THR A 129 -1.17 17.12 2.52
CA THR A 129 -1.80 16.49 1.37
C THR A 129 -0.77 16.15 0.30
N TYR A 130 -1.06 15.16 -0.55
CA TYR A 130 -0.20 14.84 -1.70
C TYR A 130 0.05 16.06 -2.59
N THR A 131 -0.98 16.86 -2.82
CA THR A 131 -0.89 18.08 -3.64
C THR A 131 0.03 19.13 -3.00
N ALA A 132 -0.10 19.36 -1.70
CA ALA A 132 0.73 20.35 -0.99
C ALA A 132 2.21 19.94 -1.00
N VAL A 133 2.51 18.68 -0.68
CA VAL A 133 3.90 18.19 -0.68
C VAL A 133 4.51 18.22 -2.08
N LYS A 134 3.76 17.84 -3.12
CA LYS A 134 4.20 17.98 -4.51
C LYS A 134 4.59 19.42 -4.82
N LYS A 135 3.72 20.39 -4.55
CA LYS A 135 3.98 21.81 -4.82
C LYS A 135 5.19 22.36 -4.04
N ILE A 136 5.35 21.96 -2.78
CA ILE A 136 6.52 22.31 -1.97
C ILE A 136 7.81 21.81 -2.63
N LEU A 137 7.82 20.57 -3.09
CA LEU A 137 8.99 19.97 -3.76
C LEU A 137 9.26 20.59 -5.13
N GLU A 138 8.24 21.06 -5.82
CA GLU A 138 8.33 21.77 -7.11
C GLU A 138 8.72 23.26 -6.97
N GLY A 139 8.73 23.81 -5.76
CA GLY A 139 9.25 25.16 -5.49
C GLY A 139 8.21 26.23 -5.23
N ASP A 140 6.95 25.86 -4.93
CA ASP A 140 5.91 26.83 -4.57
C ASP A 140 6.36 27.68 -3.36
N ALA A 141 6.52 28.99 -3.58
CA ALA A 141 7.11 29.91 -2.60
C ALA A 141 6.21 30.13 -1.38
N ASP A 142 4.90 30.14 -1.58
CA ASP A 142 3.93 30.41 -0.50
C ASP A 142 3.82 29.20 0.41
N LEU A 143 3.67 28.00 -0.14
CA LEU A 143 3.64 26.76 0.64
C LEU A 143 4.98 26.48 1.32
N ARG A 144 6.12 26.79 0.69
CA ARG A 144 7.44 26.68 1.34
C ARG A 144 7.58 27.60 2.53
N ARG A 145 6.98 28.79 2.48
CA ARG A 145 6.97 29.73 3.60
C ARG A 145 6.06 29.25 4.71
N GLU A 146 4.89 28.76 4.36
CA GLU A 146 3.90 28.25 5.32
C GLU A 146 4.43 27.03 6.08
N TYR A 147 5.10 26.10 5.38
CA TYR A 147 5.61 24.83 5.92
C TYR A 147 7.14 24.80 6.02
N GLN A 148 7.78 25.97 6.23
CA GLN A 148 9.25 26.12 6.19
C GLN A 148 10.01 25.10 7.05
N ASP A 149 9.48 24.76 8.22
CA ASP A 149 10.12 23.83 9.16
C ASP A 149 10.10 22.37 8.67
N PHE A 150 9.22 22.05 7.74
CA PHE A 150 9.06 20.71 7.18
C PHE A 150 9.69 20.55 5.79
N VAL A 151 10.08 21.63 5.11
CA VAL A 151 10.65 21.57 3.77
C VAL A 151 11.88 20.67 3.69
N PRO A 152 12.86 20.74 4.63
CA PRO A 152 14.00 19.80 4.61
C PRO A 152 13.58 18.34 4.75
N LEU A 153 12.56 18.05 5.58
CA LEU A 153 12.01 16.72 5.75
C LEU A 153 11.48 16.16 4.42
N PHE A 154 10.70 16.93 3.66
CA PHE A 154 10.16 16.50 2.38
C PHE A 154 11.25 16.26 1.34
N HIS A 155 12.33 17.04 1.32
CA HIS A 155 13.49 16.78 0.47
C HIS A 155 14.19 15.47 0.84
N HIS A 156 14.42 15.19 2.12
CA HIS A 156 14.97 13.91 2.56
C HIS A 156 14.06 12.73 2.21
N MET A 157 12.74 12.90 2.33
CA MET A 157 11.77 11.88 1.90
C MET A 157 11.87 11.60 0.40
N LYS A 158 11.96 12.64 -0.44
CA LYS A 158 12.14 12.51 -1.88
C LYS A 158 13.43 11.77 -2.23
N ASP A 159 14.54 12.13 -1.59
CA ASP A 159 15.83 11.50 -1.84
C ASP A 159 15.82 10.02 -1.45
N LEU A 160 15.30 9.69 -0.27
CA LEU A 160 15.17 8.30 0.18
C LEU A 160 14.24 7.49 -0.72
N SER A 161 13.09 8.06 -1.08
CA SER A 161 12.15 7.44 -2.03
C SER A 161 12.82 7.08 -3.35
N ALA A 162 13.62 7.98 -3.92
CA ALA A 162 14.36 7.74 -5.15
C ALA A 162 15.36 6.57 -5.01
N ILE A 163 16.07 6.50 -3.89
CA ILE A 163 17.02 5.40 -3.59
C ILE A 163 16.25 4.06 -3.50
N LEU A 164 15.15 4.02 -2.76
CA LEU A 164 14.34 2.81 -2.58
C LEU A 164 13.72 2.34 -3.89
N ARG A 165 13.19 3.26 -4.70
CA ARG A 165 12.59 2.96 -6.00
C ARG A 165 13.62 2.42 -6.96
N LYS A 166 14.81 3.02 -7.05
CA LYS A 166 15.92 2.53 -7.86
C LYS A 166 16.33 1.12 -7.46
N LYS A 167 16.43 0.86 -6.15
CA LYS A 167 16.77 -0.47 -5.64
C LYS A 167 15.74 -1.53 -6.05
N ARG A 168 14.43 -1.21 -5.93
CA ARG A 168 13.36 -2.11 -6.36
C ARG A 168 13.36 -2.33 -7.87
N SER A 169 13.54 -1.27 -8.65
CA SER A 169 13.66 -1.37 -10.10
C SER A 169 14.82 -2.28 -10.52
N ASN A 170 15.98 -2.12 -9.91
CA ASN A 170 17.16 -2.98 -10.17
C ASN A 170 16.90 -4.46 -9.79
N ARG A 171 16.02 -4.72 -8.86
CA ARG A 171 15.61 -6.07 -8.44
C ARG A 171 14.61 -6.70 -9.41
N GLY A 172 13.98 -5.90 -10.28
CA GLY A 172 12.99 -6.36 -11.24
C GLY A 172 11.54 -6.09 -10.81
N SER A 173 11.29 -5.19 -9.85
CA SER A 173 9.92 -4.78 -9.50
C SER A 173 9.20 -4.28 -10.75
N ILE A 174 8.02 -4.85 -11.04
CA ILE A 174 7.24 -4.54 -12.23
C ILE A 174 6.32 -3.37 -11.90
N ASP A 175 6.41 -2.32 -12.69
CA ASP A 175 5.51 -1.17 -12.60
C ASP A 175 4.56 -1.19 -13.81
N PHE A 176 3.30 -1.55 -13.58
CA PHE A 176 2.26 -1.45 -14.60
C PHE A 176 1.59 -0.09 -14.45
N ASP A 177 2.04 0.88 -15.23
CA ASP A 177 1.48 2.22 -15.24
C ASP A 177 0.21 2.28 -16.11
N PHE A 178 -0.91 1.82 -15.53
CA PHE A 178 -2.22 2.00 -16.15
C PHE A 178 -2.88 3.27 -15.62
N PRO A 179 -3.33 4.17 -16.51
CA PRO A 179 -4.06 5.35 -16.07
C PRO A 179 -5.37 4.95 -15.39
N GLU A 180 -5.45 5.17 -14.09
CA GLU A 180 -6.69 5.07 -13.35
C GLU A 180 -7.56 6.29 -13.62
N SER A 181 -8.88 6.09 -13.61
CA SER A 181 -9.81 7.20 -13.82
C SER A 181 -10.38 7.66 -12.49
N LYS A 182 -10.27 8.94 -12.19
CA LYS A 182 -10.98 9.60 -11.10
C LYS A 182 -12.26 10.24 -11.61
N VAL A 183 -13.37 9.87 -11.00
CA VAL A 183 -14.71 10.37 -11.33
C VAL A 183 -15.06 11.47 -10.33
N TYR A 184 -15.46 12.63 -10.84
CA TYR A 184 -15.90 13.77 -10.04
C TYR A 184 -17.41 13.92 -10.14
N LEU A 185 -18.07 14.05 -8.99
CA LEU A 185 -19.53 14.16 -8.86
C LEU A 185 -19.94 15.57 -8.44
N ASP A 186 -21.13 15.99 -8.84
CA ASP A 186 -21.81 17.17 -8.29
C ASP A 186 -22.49 16.83 -6.95
N GLU A 187 -23.11 17.83 -6.32
CA GLU A 187 -23.83 17.68 -5.06
C GLU A 187 -25.02 16.70 -5.13
N MET A 188 -25.52 16.45 -6.34
CA MET A 188 -26.62 15.51 -6.62
C MET A 188 -26.10 14.10 -6.96
N GLY A 189 -24.78 13.87 -6.92
CA GLY A 189 -24.16 12.59 -7.23
C GLY A 189 -24.06 12.25 -8.72
N ARG A 190 -24.23 13.24 -9.61
CA ARG A 190 -24.09 13.08 -11.07
C ARG A 190 -22.64 13.29 -11.45
N THR A 191 -22.16 12.52 -12.42
CA THR A 191 -20.80 12.65 -12.93
C THR A 191 -20.65 13.91 -13.76
N VAL A 192 -19.79 14.84 -13.30
CA VAL A 192 -19.49 16.09 -13.99
C VAL A 192 -18.21 16.01 -14.80
N GLU A 193 -17.23 15.23 -14.34
CA GLU A 193 -15.93 15.12 -14.99
C GLU A 193 -15.29 13.75 -14.70
N ILE A 194 -14.50 13.27 -15.68
CA ILE A 194 -13.65 12.08 -15.52
C ILE A 194 -12.25 12.47 -15.96
N LYS A 195 -11.28 12.34 -15.06
CA LYS A 195 -9.87 12.63 -15.31
C LYS A 195 -9.02 11.38 -15.09
N ALA A 196 -7.88 11.31 -15.78
CA ALA A 196 -6.84 10.36 -15.38
C ALA A 196 -6.32 10.73 -13.99
N TYR A 197 -6.19 9.73 -13.11
CA TYR A 197 -5.49 9.91 -11.85
C TYR A 197 -3.99 9.84 -12.11
N GLU A 198 -3.29 10.93 -11.85
CA GLU A 198 -1.84 10.98 -11.99
C GLU A 198 -1.17 10.75 -10.64
N GLN A 199 -0.31 9.74 -10.58
CA GLN A 199 0.61 9.60 -9.47
C GLN A 199 1.60 10.78 -9.49
N ASN A 200 1.89 11.32 -8.31
CA ASN A 200 2.86 12.40 -8.18
C ASN A 200 4.02 11.98 -7.25
N VAL A 201 5.01 12.86 -7.09
CA VAL A 201 6.18 12.60 -6.25
C VAL A 201 5.81 12.26 -4.81
N ALA A 202 4.77 12.88 -4.26
CA ALA A 202 4.34 12.64 -2.88
C ALA A 202 3.64 11.29 -2.71
N THR A 203 2.79 10.88 -3.64
CA THR A 203 2.17 9.54 -3.62
C THR A 203 3.22 8.45 -3.73
N LYS A 204 4.24 8.66 -4.57
CA LYS A 204 5.37 7.73 -4.73
C LYS A 204 6.22 7.62 -3.45
N ILE A 205 6.46 8.72 -2.75
CA ILE A 205 7.19 8.72 -1.47
C ILE A 205 6.47 7.81 -0.45
N ILE A 206 5.19 8.01 -0.24
CA ILE A 206 4.42 7.23 0.73
C ILE A 206 4.37 5.76 0.32
N GLU A 207 4.12 5.46 -0.94
CA GLU A 207 4.16 4.10 -1.47
C GLU A 207 5.49 3.41 -1.16
N ASP A 208 6.61 4.06 -1.45
CA ASP A 208 7.94 3.49 -1.24
C ASP A 208 8.22 3.18 0.23
N PHE A 209 7.77 4.04 1.14
CA PHE A 209 7.93 3.83 2.59
C PHE A 209 7.02 2.73 3.12
N MET A 210 5.77 2.64 2.61
CA MET A 210 4.86 1.55 2.96
C MET A 210 5.36 0.20 2.47
N LEU A 211 5.85 0.13 1.24
CA LEU A 211 6.45 -1.09 0.68
C LEU A 211 7.64 -1.55 1.52
N LEU A 212 8.53 -0.65 1.91
CA LEU A 212 9.69 -0.98 2.73
C LEU A 212 9.30 -1.50 4.11
N ALA A 213 8.34 -0.86 4.78
CA ALA A 213 7.83 -1.31 6.07
C ALA A 213 7.19 -2.70 5.95
N ASN A 214 6.36 -2.92 4.94
CA ASN A 214 5.72 -4.20 4.70
C ASN A 214 6.74 -5.33 4.45
N GLU A 215 7.77 -5.07 3.66
CA GLU A 215 8.86 -6.04 3.40
C GLU A 215 9.68 -6.33 4.68
N THR A 216 10.00 -5.30 5.46
CA THR A 216 10.79 -5.42 6.69
C THR A 216 10.05 -6.26 7.73
N VAL A 217 8.77 -5.97 7.96
CA VAL A 217 7.92 -6.73 8.89
C VAL A 217 7.76 -8.19 8.41
N ALA A 218 7.46 -8.40 7.14
CA ALA A 218 7.29 -9.74 6.58
C ALA A 218 8.57 -10.58 6.73
N LYS A 219 9.73 -10.00 6.46
CA LYS A 219 11.02 -10.68 6.60
C LYS A 219 11.26 -11.13 8.03
N GLU A 220 11.07 -10.26 9.02
CA GLU A 220 11.29 -10.61 10.44
C GLU A 220 10.43 -11.79 10.87
N TYR A 221 9.14 -11.79 10.56
CA TYR A 221 8.21 -12.83 10.99
C TYR A 221 8.39 -14.13 10.21
N CYS A 222 8.83 -14.07 8.96
CA CYS A 222 9.21 -15.24 8.17
C CYS A 222 10.47 -15.91 8.76
N GLU A 223 11.51 -15.15 9.04
CA GLU A 223 12.76 -15.65 9.63
C GLU A 223 12.58 -16.19 11.07
N ARG A 224 11.62 -15.66 11.81
CA ARG A 224 11.28 -16.13 13.16
C ARG A 224 10.35 -17.34 13.18
N GLU A 225 9.88 -17.77 12.03
CA GLU A 225 8.93 -18.90 11.89
C GLU A 225 7.70 -18.76 12.81
N ILE A 226 7.19 -17.54 12.92
CA ILE A 226 5.96 -17.25 13.66
C ILE A 226 4.79 -17.32 12.67
N PRO A 227 3.66 -17.98 13.00
CA PRO A 227 2.45 -17.98 12.17
C PRO A 227 2.02 -16.55 11.84
N PHE A 228 1.85 -16.25 10.55
CA PHE A 228 1.63 -14.90 10.04
C PHE A 228 0.75 -14.91 8.80
N LEU A 229 0.27 -13.74 8.39
CA LEU A 229 -0.40 -13.52 7.10
C LEU A 229 0.52 -12.75 6.17
N TYR A 230 0.76 -13.35 5.00
CA TYR A 230 1.56 -12.75 3.93
C TYR A 230 0.67 -12.30 2.78
N ARG A 231 1.14 -11.31 2.03
CA ARG A 231 0.58 -10.91 0.75
C ARG A 231 1.40 -11.59 -0.35
N THR A 232 0.85 -12.65 -0.90
CA THR A 232 1.53 -13.51 -1.87
C THR A 232 1.07 -13.18 -3.29
N HIS A 233 2.03 -13.02 -4.18
CA HIS A 233 1.81 -12.97 -5.61
C HIS A 233 2.68 -14.05 -6.25
N GLU A 234 2.02 -15.14 -6.67
CA GLU A 234 2.69 -16.30 -7.24
C GLU A 234 3.24 -16.00 -8.63
N ASN A 235 4.19 -16.84 -9.10
CA ASN A 235 4.66 -16.80 -10.48
C ASN A 235 3.49 -16.95 -11.46
N PRO A 236 3.57 -16.30 -12.64
CA PRO A 236 2.56 -16.44 -13.68
C PRO A 236 2.33 -17.88 -14.09
N ASP A 237 1.15 -18.17 -14.59
CA ASP A 237 0.87 -19.46 -15.24
C ASP A 237 1.75 -19.59 -16.51
N SER A 238 2.55 -20.64 -16.57
CA SER A 238 3.54 -20.85 -17.63
C SER A 238 2.93 -20.91 -19.03
N ASP A 239 1.77 -21.59 -19.18
CA ASP A 239 1.11 -21.75 -20.48
C ASP A 239 0.51 -20.43 -20.97
N LYS A 240 -0.10 -19.66 -20.06
CA LYS A 240 -0.64 -18.34 -20.39
C LYS A 240 0.49 -17.37 -20.76
N MET A 241 1.55 -17.37 -19.97
CA MET A 241 2.70 -16.50 -20.22
C MET A 241 3.36 -16.84 -21.56
N GLU A 242 3.58 -18.10 -21.89
CA GLU A 242 4.21 -18.48 -23.16
C GLU A 242 3.38 -18.05 -24.39
N LYS A 243 2.04 -18.10 -24.28
CA LYS A 243 1.17 -17.56 -25.33
C LYS A 243 1.37 -16.07 -25.54
N VAL A 244 1.48 -15.30 -24.44
CA VAL A 244 1.73 -13.86 -24.51
C VAL A 244 3.12 -13.58 -25.05
N LEU A 245 4.16 -14.29 -24.61
CA LEU A 245 5.52 -14.14 -25.11
C LEU A 245 5.64 -14.47 -26.60
N THR A 246 4.90 -15.50 -27.07
CA THR A 246 4.85 -15.85 -28.49
C THR A 246 4.19 -14.72 -29.29
N PHE A 247 3.10 -14.12 -28.78
CA PHE A 247 2.47 -12.98 -29.42
C PHE A 247 3.43 -11.79 -29.51
N ILE A 248 4.17 -11.49 -28.44
CA ILE A 248 5.14 -10.39 -28.39
C ILE A 248 6.27 -10.61 -29.41
N ARG A 249 6.84 -11.83 -29.49
CA ARG A 249 7.85 -12.19 -30.49
C ARG A 249 7.35 -12.00 -31.93
N ASN A 250 6.09 -12.32 -32.20
CA ASN A 250 5.47 -12.11 -33.52
C ASN A 250 5.27 -10.63 -33.89
N GLN A 251 5.49 -9.72 -32.96
CA GLN A 251 5.54 -8.27 -33.19
C GLN A 251 6.97 -7.74 -33.37
N ASP A 252 7.93 -8.63 -33.60
CA ASP A 252 9.36 -8.32 -33.71
C ASP A 252 9.98 -7.65 -32.45
N ILE A 253 9.34 -7.84 -31.28
CA ILE A 253 9.85 -7.33 -30.01
C ILE A 253 10.74 -8.39 -29.37
N PRO A 254 11.98 -8.04 -28.96
CA PRO A 254 12.90 -8.98 -28.35
C PRO A 254 12.35 -9.50 -27.02
N VAL A 255 12.35 -10.81 -26.85
CA VAL A 255 11.99 -11.46 -25.59
C VAL A 255 13.14 -12.34 -25.14
N HIS A 256 13.81 -11.92 -24.11
CA HIS A 256 14.85 -12.70 -23.45
C HIS A 256 14.22 -13.53 -22.31
N LYS A 257 14.41 -14.83 -22.34
CA LYS A 257 13.97 -15.75 -21.29
C LYS A 257 15.14 -16.68 -21.00
N SER A 258 15.74 -16.50 -19.83
CA SER A 258 16.94 -17.25 -19.43
C SER A 258 16.61 -18.56 -18.70
N HIS A 259 15.38 -18.68 -18.19
CA HIS A 259 14.95 -19.79 -17.35
C HIS A 259 13.65 -20.41 -17.89
N GLU A 260 13.30 -21.58 -17.39
CA GLU A 260 12.04 -22.26 -17.74
C GLU A 260 10.81 -21.40 -17.38
N GLU A 261 10.86 -20.78 -16.21
CA GLU A 261 9.86 -19.81 -15.77
C GLU A 261 10.38 -18.37 -15.95
N ILE A 262 9.50 -17.47 -16.41
CA ILE A 262 9.85 -16.06 -16.56
C ILE A 262 10.08 -15.41 -15.18
N THR A 263 11.09 -14.57 -15.09
CA THR A 263 11.41 -13.79 -13.88
C THR A 263 10.76 -12.39 -13.92
N PRO A 264 10.57 -11.73 -12.77
CA PRO A 264 10.10 -10.34 -12.73
C PRO A 264 10.98 -9.39 -13.55
N LEU A 265 12.29 -9.58 -13.52
CA LEU A 265 13.26 -8.76 -14.28
C LEU A 265 13.06 -8.90 -15.78
N GLU A 266 12.84 -10.11 -16.28
CA GLU A 266 12.58 -10.37 -17.71
C GLU A 266 11.25 -9.74 -18.17
N VAL A 267 10.21 -9.71 -17.31
CA VAL A 267 8.97 -8.99 -17.61
C VAL A 267 9.20 -7.48 -17.63
N GLN A 268 9.99 -6.95 -16.71
CA GLN A 268 10.38 -5.54 -16.67
C GLN A 268 11.15 -5.15 -17.95
N GLU A 269 12.06 -5.97 -18.41
CA GLU A 269 12.80 -5.74 -19.67
C GLU A 269 11.86 -5.63 -20.87
N ILE A 270 10.85 -6.53 -20.96
CA ILE A 270 9.85 -6.44 -22.03
C ILE A 270 9.06 -5.13 -21.95
N LEU A 271 8.65 -4.71 -20.74
CA LEU A 271 7.93 -3.46 -20.57
C LEU A 271 8.77 -2.24 -20.94
N ASN A 272 10.06 -2.26 -20.63
CA ASN A 272 10.99 -1.20 -21.01
C ASN A 272 11.19 -1.12 -22.52
N GLU A 273 11.24 -2.27 -23.24
CA GLU A 273 11.39 -2.32 -24.69
C GLU A 273 10.19 -1.75 -25.44
N ILE A 274 8.99 -1.82 -24.84
CA ILE A 274 7.76 -1.33 -25.48
C ILE A 274 7.36 0.09 -25.02
N GLU A 275 8.10 0.68 -24.11
CA GLU A 275 7.80 2.01 -23.55
C GLU A 275 7.71 3.06 -24.67
N GLY A 276 6.57 3.75 -24.75
CA GLY A 276 6.31 4.75 -25.78
C GLY A 276 5.89 4.21 -27.16
N GLU A 277 5.88 2.89 -27.34
CA GLU A 277 5.42 2.27 -28.59
C GLU A 277 3.89 2.21 -28.67
N PRO A 278 3.28 2.29 -29.88
CA PRO A 278 1.81 2.18 -30.02
C PRO A 278 1.21 0.88 -29.47
N THR A 279 2.02 -0.18 -29.36
CA THR A 279 1.63 -1.50 -28.87
C THR A 279 1.73 -1.64 -27.34
N GLU A 280 2.35 -0.68 -26.65
CA GLU A 280 2.56 -0.70 -25.21
C GLU A 280 1.28 -0.97 -24.40
N PRO A 281 0.15 -0.27 -24.62
CA PRO A 281 -1.07 -0.50 -23.83
C PRO A 281 -1.62 -1.91 -24.00
N LEU A 282 -1.51 -2.49 -25.19
CA LEU A 282 -1.99 -3.85 -25.47
C LEU A 282 -1.10 -4.89 -24.78
N ILE A 283 0.21 -4.80 -24.98
CA ILE A 283 1.17 -5.78 -24.46
C ILE A 283 1.20 -5.74 -22.93
N SER A 284 1.24 -4.55 -22.32
CA SER A 284 1.19 -4.39 -20.86
C SER A 284 -0.06 -5.04 -20.27
N ARG A 285 -1.22 -4.89 -20.94
CA ARG A 285 -2.46 -5.53 -20.52
C ARG A 285 -2.46 -7.05 -20.66
N LEU A 286 -1.89 -7.56 -21.76
CA LEU A 286 -1.74 -9.01 -21.96
C LEU A 286 -0.81 -9.64 -20.92
N LEU A 287 0.32 -8.99 -20.62
CA LEU A 287 1.23 -9.39 -19.56
C LEU A 287 0.51 -9.41 -18.20
N LEU A 288 -0.20 -8.33 -17.84
CA LEU A 288 -0.94 -8.26 -16.59
C LEU A 288 -2.00 -9.36 -16.47
N ARG A 289 -2.75 -9.63 -17.55
CA ARG A 289 -3.76 -10.71 -17.57
C ARG A 289 -3.17 -12.13 -17.48
N SER A 290 -1.91 -12.31 -17.82
CA SER A 290 -1.20 -13.58 -17.66
C SER A 290 -0.70 -13.81 -16.24
N MET A 291 -0.63 -12.76 -15.42
CA MET A 291 -0.25 -12.84 -14.02
C MET A 291 -1.36 -13.48 -13.18
N LYS A 292 -0.96 -14.16 -12.12
CA LYS A 292 -1.91 -14.55 -11.07
C LYS A 292 -2.33 -13.34 -10.24
N GLN A 293 -3.45 -13.44 -9.58
CA GLN A 293 -3.90 -12.39 -8.65
C GLN A 293 -3.19 -12.55 -7.30
N ALA A 294 -2.73 -11.45 -6.71
CA ALA A 294 -2.20 -11.45 -5.36
C ALA A 294 -3.31 -11.80 -4.35
N ARG A 295 -2.94 -12.50 -3.30
CA ARG A 295 -3.86 -12.96 -2.25
C ARG A 295 -3.18 -13.04 -0.89
N TYR A 296 -3.95 -13.15 0.17
CA TYR A 296 -3.42 -13.43 1.49
C TYR A 296 -3.18 -14.93 1.66
N THR A 297 -2.07 -15.30 2.28
CA THR A 297 -1.68 -16.68 2.56
C THR A 297 -0.95 -16.77 3.90
N THR A 298 -0.81 -17.99 4.42
CA THR A 298 0.01 -18.28 5.60
C THR A 298 1.44 -18.66 5.24
N GLY A 299 1.73 -18.93 3.96
CA GLY A 299 3.06 -19.26 3.45
C GLY A 299 3.84 -18.01 3.00
N CYS A 300 5.09 -17.93 3.39
CA CYS A 300 6.00 -16.87 2.97
C CYS A 300 6.65 -17.22 1.63
N SER A 301 5.91 -17.08 0.54
CA SER A 301 6.34 -17.45 -0.82
C SER A 301 6.70 -16.27 -1.73
N GLY A 302 6.68 -15.05 -1.21
CA GLY A 302 7.08 -13.85 -1.92
C GLY A 302 6.00 -13.21 -2.79
N HIS A 303 6.39 -12.15 -3.49
CA HIS A 303 5.51 -11.35 -4.34
C HIS A 303 6.17 -11.10 -5.69
N PHE A 304 5.69 -11.78 -6.75
CA PHE A 304 6.28 -11.72 -8.08
C PHE A 304 6.34 -10.30 -8.63
N GLY A 305 5.22 -9.57 -8.64
CA GLY A 305 5.16 -8.22 -9.19
C GLY A 305 6.09 -7.22 -8.52
N LEU A 306 6.33 -7.35 -7.22
CA LEU A 306 7.27 -6.52 -6.46
C LEU A 306 8.70 -7.06 -6.48
N ALA A 307 8.93 -8.23 -7.06
CA ALA A 307 10.19 -8.96 -6.97
C ALA A 307 10.67 -9.08 -5.50
N ALA A 308 9.73 -9.20 -4.56
CA ALA A 308 9.99 -9.27 -3.13
C ALA A 308 9.98 -10.72 -2.65
N LYS A 309 10.99 -11.10 -1.85
CA LYS A 309 11.06 -12.42 -1.23
C LYS A 309 10.09 -12.57 -0.05
N HIS A 310 9.81 -11.49 0.64
CA HIS A 310 8.96 -11.42 1.81
C HIS A 310 8.05 -10.22 1.66
N TYR A 311 6.75 -10.41 1.75
CA TYR A 311 5.81 -9.31 1.67
C TYR A 311 4.54 -9.58 2.48
N CYS A 312 4.07 -8.57 3.18
CA CYS A 312 2.82 -8.58 3.91
C CYS A 312 2.13 -7.22 3.81
N HIS A 313 0.92 -7.14 4.28
CA HIS A 313 0.21 -5.88 4.47
C HIS A 313 0.16 -5.54 5.96
N PHE A 314 0.98 -4.58 6.37
CA PHE A 314 1.11 -4.12 7.74
C PHE A 314 0.52 -2.72 7.96
N THR A 315 0.46 -1.89 6.91
CA THR A 315 0.37 -0.44 7.00
C THR A 315 -1.04 0.13 7.02
N SER A 316 -2.11 -0.69 6.94
CA SER A 316 -3.48 -0.18 6.85
C SER A 316 -4.51 -0.98 7.66
N PRO A 317 -4.37 -1.06 9.00
CA PRO A 317 -5.26 -1.84 9.86
C PRO A 317 -6.66 -1.22 10.04
N ILE A 318 -6.85 0.08 9.74
CA ILE A 318 -8.17 0.71 9.78
C ILE A 318 -9.08 0.14 8.69
N ARG A 319 -8.51 -0.17 7.53
CA ARG A 319 -9.26 -0.53 6.33
C ARG A 319 -9.03 -1.97 5.82
N ARG A 320 -8.06 -2.71 6.35
CA ARG A 320 -7.79 -4.10 5.96
C ARG A 320 -7.66 -5.00 7.17
N TYR A 321 -8.47 -6.06 7.22
CA TYR A 321 -8.44 -7.01 8.34
C TYR A 321 -7.12 -7.79 8.48
N PRO A 322 -6.45 -8.23 7.39
CA PRO A 322 -5.15 -8.89 7.52
C PRO A 322 -4.11 -8.05 8.26
N ASP A 323 -4.06 -6.74 8.02
CA ASP A 323 -3.16 -5.82 8.71
C ASP A 323 -3.47 -5.79 10.22
N LEU A 324 -4.74 -5.65 10.58
CA LEU A 324 -5.20 -5.71 11.97
C LEU A 324 -4.81 -7.03 12.64
N GLN A 325 -4.97 -8.14 11.92
CA GLN A 325 -4.64 -9.47 12.45
C GLN A 325 -3.14 -9.63 12.71
N ILE A 326 -2.27 -9.21 11.79
CA ILE A 326 -0.82 -9.32 12.01
C ILE A 326 -0.33 -8.35 13.10
N HIS A 327 -0.96 -7.21 13.28
CA HIS A 327 -0.66 -6.31 14.41
C HIS A 327 -0.82 -7.02 15.75
N ARG A 328 -1.85 -7.86 15.91
CA ARG A 328 -2.04 -8.67 17.13
C ARG A 328 -0.91 -9.66 17.33
N ILE A 329 -0.50 -10.36 16.28
CA ILE A 329 0.60 -11.33 16.31
C ILE A 329 1.91 -10.62 16.70
N ILE A 330 2.18 -9.47 16.09
CA ILE A 330 3.35 -8.64 16.36
C ILE A 330 3.36 -8.23 17.85
N LYS A 331 2.25 -7.73 18.37
CA LYS A 331 2.15 -7.29 19.78
C LYS A 331 2.30 -8.45 20.77
N GLU A 332 1.71 -9.61 20.50
CA GLU A 332 1.94 -10.81 21.32
C GLU A 332 3.43 -11.21 21.35
N THR A 333 4.11 -11.06 20.21
CA THR A 333 5.53 -11.35 20.10
C THR A 333 6.40 -10.33 20.86
N ILE A 334 6.15 -9.02 20.67
CA ILE A 334 6.88 -7.93 21.36
C ILE A 334 6.72 -8.05 22.88
N ARG A 335 5.52 -8.42 23.33
CA ARG A 335 5.20 -8.57 24.76
C ARG A 335 5.69 -9.90 25.36
N GLY A 336 6.42 -10.72 24.59
CA GLY A 336 6.92 -12.02 25.05
C GLY A 336 5.85 -13.06 25.35
N ARG A 337 4.65 -12.90 24.76
CA ARG A 337 3.50 -13.80 25.00
C ARG A 337 3.25 -14.79 23.87
N MET A 338 4.07 -14.80 22.81
CA MET A 338 3.98 -15.74 21.70
C MET A 338 4.60 -17.09 22.10
N ASN A 339 3.90 -17.81 22.97
CA ASN A 339 4.25 -19.16 23.39
C ASN A 339 3.75 -20.21 22.38
N GLN A 340 4.01 -21.50 22.64
CA GLN A 340 3.62 -22.61 21.76
C GLN A 340 2.10 -22.71 21.58
N GLU A 341 1.34 -22.50 22.62
CA GLU A 341 -0.13 -22.52 22.56
C GLU A 341 -0.66 -21.41 21.64
N LYS A 342 -0.13 -20.20 21.74
CA LYS A 342 -0.47 -19.07 20.84
C LYS A 342 -0.07 -19.36 19.40
N LYS A 343 1.11 -19.93 19.17
CA LYS A 343 1.53 -20.35 17.81
C LYS A 343 0.55 -21.36 17.22
N MET A 344 0.16 -22.36 17.99
CA MET A 344 -0.82 -23.37 17.54
C MET A 344 -2.18 -22.73 17.22
N TYR A 345 -2.64 -21.83 18.09
CA TYR A 345 -3.89 -21.09 17.88
C TYR A 345 -3.85 -20.30 16.57
N TYR A 346 -2.82 -19.51 16.34
CA TYR A 346 -2.71 -18.72 15.09
C TYR A 346 -2.52 -19.63 13.87
N ALA A 347 -1.74 -20.68 13.96
CA ALA A 347 -1.59 -21.65 12.87
C ALA A 347 -2.94 -22.27 12.45
N GLN A 348 -3.84 -22.47 13.42
CA GLN A 348 -5.17 -23.04 13.16
C GLN A 348 -6.11 -22.05 12.46
N ILE A 349 -6.10 -20.77 12.86
CA ILE A 349 -7.11 -19.81 12.38
C ILE A 349 -6.71 -19.02 11.13
N LEU A 350 -5.40 -18.82 10.90
CA LEU A 350 -4.93 -17.89 9.87
C LEU A 350 -5.23 -18.34 8.44
N GLY A 351 -5.33 -19.64 8.19
CA GLY A 351 -5.73 -20.16 6.88
C GLY A 351 -7.13 -19.67 6.47
N ASP A 352 -8.10 -19.85 7.35
CA ASP A 352 -9.48 -19.41 7.11
C ASP A 352 -9.57 -17.87 7.00
N VAL A 353 -8.80 -17.14 7.81
CA VAL A 353 -8.73 -15.68 7.72
C VAL A 353 -8.16 -15.23 6.37
N ALA A 354 -7.09 -15.87 5.89
CA ALA A 354 -6.46 -15.57 4.60
C ALA A 354 -7.44 -15.78 3.45
N ASP A 355 -8.12 -16.93 3.41
CA ASP A 355 -9.07 -17.26 2.34
C ASP A 355 -10.28 -16.32 2.34
N LYS A 356 -10.84 -16.07 3.52
CA LYS A 356 -12.00 -15.18 3.68
C LYS A 356 -11.67 -13.75 3.29
N THR A 357 -10.56 -13.19 3.77
CA THR A 357 -10.17 -11.81 3.47
C THR A 357 -9.78 -11.63 2.01
N SER A 358 -9.14 -12.61 1.38
CA SER A 358 -8.86 -12.60 -0.06
C SER A 358 -10.16 -12.61 -0.90
N ALA A 359 -11.16 -13.39 -0.50
CA ALA A 359 -12.45 -13.44 -1.19
C ALA A 359 -13.22 -12.11 -1.04
N LEU A 360 -13.22 -11.53 0.16
CA LEU A 360 -13.89 -10.26 0.44
C LEU A 360 -13.22 -9.08 -0.27
N GLU A 361 -11.89 -9.06 -0.37
CA GLU A 361 -11.14 -8.07 -1.14
C GLU A 361 -11.54 -8.10 -2.62
N ARG A 362 -11.54 -9.30 -3.25
CA ARG A 362 -11.97 -9.42 -4.66
C ARG A 362 -13.38 -8.93 -4.89
N ARG A 363 -14.30 -9.23 -3.95
CA ARG A 363 -15.67 -8.73 -4.02
C ARG A 363 -15.74 -7.21 -3.90
N ALA A 364 -14.96 -6.61 -3.01
CA ALA A 364 -14.88 -5.16 -2.85
C ALA A 364 -14.36 -4.51 -4.14
N GLU A 365 -13.26 -5.00 -4.69
CA GLU A 365 -12.68 -4.52 -5.95
C GLU A 365 -13.67 -4.62 -7.13
N GLU A 366 -14.45 -5.71 -7.20
CA GLU A 366 -15.49 -5.87 -8.22
C GLU A 366 -16.59 -4.80 -8.08
N VAL A 367 -17.07 -4.57 -6.86
CA VAL A 367 -18.11 -3.55 -6.60
C VAL A 367 -17.59 -2.15 -6.90
N GLU A 368 -16.37 -1.82 -6.49
CA GLU A 368 -15.73 -0.55 -6.78
C GLU A 368 -15.61 -0.33 -8.29
N ARG A 369 -15.10 -1.33 -9.02
CA ARG A 369 -14.97 -1.28 -10.48
C ARG A 369 -16.33 -1.12 -11.19
N GLU A 370 -17.35 -1.87 -10.78
CA GLU A 370 -18.68 -1.77 -11.39
C GLU A 370 -19.34 -0.41 -11.12
N THR A 371 -19.11 0.16 -9.93
CA THR A 371 -19.61 1.52 -9.61
C THR A 371 -18.93 2.58 -10.49
N VAL A 372 -17.62 2.47 -10.71
CA VAL A 372 -16.89 3.37 -11.63
C VAL A 372 -17.39 3.22 -13.06
N LYS A 373 -17.62 1.98 -13.53
CA LYS A 373 -18.20 1.75 -14.87
C LYS A 373 -19.58 2.37 -15.03
N LEU A 374 -20.45 2.21 -14.01
CA LEU A 374 -21.77 2.82 -14.01
C LEU A 374 -21.68 4.35 -14.16
N LYS A 375 -20.83 4.99 -13.35
CA LYS A 375 -20.64 6.44 -13.40
C LYS A 375 -20.04 6.93 -14.73
N LYS A 376 -19.16 6.14 -15.35
CA LYS A 376 -18.67 6.41 -16.71
C LYS A 376 -19.77 6.28 -17.76
N ALA A 377 -20.65 5.28 -17.65
CA ALA A 377 -21.78 5.12 -18.54
C ALA A 377 -22.78 6.29 -18.44
N GLU A 378 -23.15 6.71 -17.21
CA GLU A 378 -23.97 7.90 -16.96
C GLU A 378 -23.36 9.17 -17.59
N TYR A 379 -22.05 9.34 -17.47
CA TYR A 379 -21.34 10.47 -18.08
C TYR A 379 -21.42 10.44 -19.61
N MET A 380 -21.25 9.27 -20.23
CA MET A 380 -21.29 9.11 -21.68
C MET A 380 -22.71 9.21 -22.24
N GLU A 381 -23.74 8.85 -21.48
CA GLU A 381 -25.15 8.99 -21.90
C GLU A 381 -25.49 10.44 -22.28
N THR A 382 -24.93 11.41 -21.58
CA THR A 382 -25.12 12.84 -21.88
C THR A 382 -24.33 13.33 -23.10
N ARG A 383 -23.51 12.47 -23.71
CA ARG A 383 -22.59 12.78 -24.83
C ARG A 383 -22.84 11.93 -26.06
N LEU A 384 -24.01 11.35 -26.18
CA LEU A 384 -24.44 10.59 -27.36
C LEU A 384 -24.34 11.45 -28.62
N GLY A 385 -23.77 10.87 -29.68
CA GLY A 385 -23.57 11.56 -30.97
C GLY A 385 -22.25 12.34 -31.09
N GLN A 386 -21.41 12.36 -30.06
CA GLN A 386 -20.04 12.92 -30.12
C GLN A 386 -19.05 11.85 -30.58
N ASN A 387 -18.00 12.30 -31.27
CA ASN A 387 -16.90 11.42 -31.70
C ASN A 387 -15.75 11.46 -30.71
N TYR A 388 -15.18 10.31 -30.43
CA TYR A 388 -14.02 10.14 -29.54
C TYR A 388 -12.97 9.25 -30.20
N GLU A 389 -11.71 9.57 -29.97
CA GLU A 389 -10.62 8.66 -30.27
C GLU A 389 -10.54 7.58 -29.19
N GLY A 390 -10.30 6.35 -29.58
CA GLY A 390 -10.22 5.22 -28.66
C GLY A 390 -9.30 4.13 -29.15
N ILE A 391 -8.79 3.33 -28.21
CA ILE A 391 -7.97 2.16 -28.47
C ILE A 391 -8.77 0.91 -28.13
N ILE A 392 -8.80 -0.05 -29.04
CA ILE A 392 -9.41 -1.36 -28.78
C ILE A 392 -8.54 -2.11 -27.76
N SER A 393 -9.11 -2.40 -26.61
CA SER A 393 -8.38 -3.00 -25.48
C SER A 393 -8.79 -4.45 -25.15
N GLY A 394 -9.58 -5.08 -26.03
CA GLY A 394 -10.03 -6.47 -25.90
C GLY A 394 -11.52 -6.62 -25.68
#